data_00ef4a0784110c4972649833a5eacdda
#
_entry.id   00ef4a0784110c4972649833a5eacdda
#
_cell.length_a   1.000
_cell.length_b   1.000
_cell.length_c   1.000
_cell.angle_alpha   90.00
_cell.angle_beta   90.00
_cell.angle_gamma   90.00
#
_symmetry.space_group_name_H-M   'P 1'
#
loop_
_entity.id
_entity.type
_entity.pdbx_description
1 polymer ?
#
loop_
_entity_poly.entity_id
_entity_poly.type
_entity_poly.pdbx_seq_one_letter_code
_entity_poly.pdbx_strand_id
1 'polypeptide(L)'
;MTKAIRMLWLSIGCALLMAFTIPAFAQDAIGEKGVAEATDSVARDVQSETDKQAAERRKEIMQEAVDALAQTKDALTALEEERIDDALEALAITTGKLEIIVAREPSLALAPTDVSIVSHDLYGTKEAVQTAIAQARTAIEDGKVQAARRILSGLGSEIVITVTNLPLATYPNAIKAITPLIDAGKIKEAKSRLQAALNTLVLTDHVVPLPVLRSEALLERAEALAENTDRTDAENEELSNHLEAVRNQLEMAQLLGYGDMDEYGTLLAQLREIQSKTEDGQSGKGFFDKMKSSMSKLWESIFS
;
A
#
# COMPACT_ATOMS: atom_id res chain seq x y z
N MET A 1 42.68 -74.66 -43.76
CA MET A 1 42.00 -74.18 -44.96
C MET A 1 40.86 -73.30 -44.51
N THR A 2 40.65 -72.01 -44.72
CA THR A 2 40.96 -71.08 -45.76
C THR A 2 40.69 -69.64 -45.28
N LYS A 3 41.64 -68.78 -45.55
CA LYS A 3 41.57 -67.40 -46.02
C LYS A 3 40.76 -66.36 -45.20
N ALA A 4 41.53 -65.38 -44.74
CA ALA A 4 41.22 -64.01 -44.39
C ALA A 4 40.51 -63.24 -45.51
N ILE A 5 39.62 -62.29 -45.08
CA ILE A 5 39.38 -61.04 -45.84
C ILE A 5 39.28 -59.93 -44.84
N ARG A 6 40.24 -59.00 -44.93
CA ARG A 6 40.19 -57.66 -44.28
C ARG A 6 39.17 -56.80 -44.97
N MET A 7 38.31 -56.17 -44.27
CA MET A 7 37.53 -55.05 -44.79
C MET A 7 37.64 -53.85 -43.84
N LEU A 8 38.26 -52.82 -44.40
CA LEU A 8 38.48 -51.48 -43.81
C LEU A 8 37.16 -50.75 -43.78
N TRP A 9 36.71 -50.29 -42.63
CA TRP A 9 35.60 -49.36 -42.50
C TRP A 9 36.11 -47.99 -42.09
N LEU A 10 35.97 -47.01 -42.99
CA LEU A 10 36.12 -45.59 -42.70
C LEU A 10 35.01 -45.17 -41.75
N SER A 11 35.34 -44.63 -40.61
CA SER A 11 34.44 -43.99 -39.70
C SER A 11 34.23 -42.52 -40.14
N ILE A 12 33.10 -42.25 -40.78
CA ILE A 12 32.60 -40.87 -40.96
C ILE A 12 31.92 -40.49 -39.67
N GLY A 13 32.59 -39.60 -38.93
CA GLY A 13 32.02 -38.96 -37.70
C GLY A 13 30.94 -37.95 -38.12
N CYS A 14 29.69 -38.32 -37.99
CA CYS A 14 28.57 -37.37 -38.05
C CYS A 14 28.37 -36.81 -36.66
N ALA A 15 28.92 -35.62 -36.40
CA ALA A 15 28.61 -34.84 -35.20
C ALA A 15 27.16 -34.37 -35.30
N LEU A 16 26.26 -35.07 -34.63
CA LEU A 16 24.87 -34.65 -34.45
C LEU A 16 24.83 -33.51 -33.45
N LEU A 17 24.81 -32.26 -33.90
CA LEU A 17 24.44 -31.10 -33.10
C LEU A 17 22.99 -31.28 -32.71
N MET A 18 22.75 -31.85 -31.53
CA MET A 18 21.45 -31.76 -30.89
C MET A 18 21.24 -30.31 -30.43
N ALA A 19 20.57 -29.52 -31.23
CA ALA A 19 19.96 -28.29 -30.77
C ALA A 19 18.88 -28.68 -29.75
N PHE A 20 19.18 -28.47 -28.46
CA PHE A 20 18.19 -28.54 -27.44
C PHE A 20 17.24 -27.36 -27.64
N THR A 21 16.14 -27.59 -28.35
CA THR A 21 14.99 -26.68 -28.29
C THR A 21 14.37 -26.86 -26.94
N ILE A 22 14.57 -25.87 -26.05
CA ILE A 22 13.82 -25.75 -24.79
C ILE A 22 12.34 -25.64 -25.22
N PRO A 23 11.44 -26.50 -24.75
CA PRO A 23 10.02 -26.38 -25.09
C PRO A 23 9.48 -25.03 -24.59
N ALA A 24 8.65 -24.36 -25.39
CA ALA A 24 8.10 -23.04 -25.11
C ALA A 24 7.50 -22.92 -23.67
N PHE A 25 6.90 -23.99 -23.15
CA PHE A 25 6.38 -24.04 -21.77
C PHE A 25 7.45 -23.91 -20.68
N ALA A 26 8.71 -24.29 -20.94
CA ALA A 26 9.79 -24.13 -19.99
C ALA A 26 10.33 -22.69 -20.00
N GLN A 27 10.23 -22.02 -21.12
CA GLN A 27 10.66 -20.63 -21.29
C GLN A 27 9.69 -19.66 -20.63
N ASP A 28 8.37 -19.91 -20.75
CA ASP A 28 7.32 -19.13 -20.04
C ASP A 28 7.46 -19.26 -18.52
N ALA A 29 7.68 -20.47 -17.99
CA ALA A 29 7.86 -20.71 -16.56
C ALA A 29 9.14 -20.05 -15.97
N ILE A 30 10.20 -19.94 -16.77
CA ILE A 30 11.43 -19.24 -16.37
C ILE A 30 11.19 -17.74 -16.34
N GLY A 31 10.49 -17.17 -17.33
CA GLY A 31 10.12 -15.76 -17.38
C GLY A 31 9.21 -15.36 -16.20
N GLU A 32 8.17 -16.14 -15.90
CA GLU A 32 7.29 -15.90 -14.75
C GLU A 32 8.04 -15.89 -13.41
N LYS A 33 9.01 -16.80 -13.25
CA LYS A 33 9.86 -16.87 -12.06
C LYS A 33 10.74 -15.61 -11.92
N GLY A 34 11.37 -15.16 -12.98
CA GLY A 34 12.20 -13.95 -12.99
C GLY A 34 11.41 -12.69 -12.62
N VAL A 35 10.19 -12.57 -13.13
CA VAL A 35 9.26 -11.47 -12.82
C VAL A 35 8.83 -11.51 -11.34
N ALA A 36 8.56 -12.69 -10.79
CA ALA A 36 8.23 -12.85 -9.37
C ALA A 36 9.43 -12.48 -8.47
N GLU A 37 10.63 -12.96 -8.79
CA GLU A 37 11.87 -12.60 -8.08
C GLU A 37 12.16 -11.09 -8.15
N ALA A 38 11.91 -10.44 -9.28
CA ALA A 38 12.02 -8.99 -9.42
C ALA A 38 11.03 -8.27 -8.48
N THR A 39 9.78 -8.71 -8.42
CA THR A 39 8.77 -8.14 -7.51
C THR A 39 9.17 -8.32 -6.03
N ASP A 40 9.67 -9.50 -5.64
CA ASP A 40 10.13 -9.77 -4.29
C ASP A 40 11.37 -8.94 -3.92
N SER A 41 12.21 -8.61 -4.89
CA SER A 41 13.44 -7.83 -4.67
C SER A 41 13.18 -6.45 -4.09
N VAL A 42 12.04 -5.82 -4.40
CA VAL A 42 11.66 -4.47 -3.92
C VAL A 42 10.90 -4.48 -2.60
N ALA A 43 10.68 -5.62 -1.96
CA ALA A 43 9.92 -5.71 -0.72
C ALA A 43 10.49 -4.82 0.41
N ARG A 44 11.82 -4.70 0.50
CA ARG A 44 12.48 -3.83 1.49
C ARG A 44 12.28 -2.35 1.17
N ASP A 45 12.29 -1.95 -0.10
CA ASP A 45 12.11 -0.57 -0.53
C ASP A 45 10.67 -0.14 -0.24
N VAL A 46 9.70 -0.99 -0.53
CA VAL A 46 8.29 -0.83 -0.18
C VAL A 46 8.10 -0.68 1.33
N GLN A 47 8.73 -1.54 2.14
CA GLN A 47 8.65 -1.45 3.59
C GLN A 47 9.29 -0.16 4.12
N SER A 48 10.44 0.24 3.58
CA SER A 48 11.13 1.48 3.96
C SER A 48 10.28 2.72 3.66
N GLU A 49 9.65 2.79 2.49
CA GLU A 49 8.77 3.91 2.13
C GLU A 49 7.51 3.94 3.01
N THR A 50 6.94 2.77 3.30
CA THR A 50 5.81 2.63 4.25
C THR A 50 6.17 3.19 5.63
N ASP A 51 7.32 2.78 6.17
CA ASP A 51 7.79 3.22 7.48
C ASP A 51 8.05 4.74 7.51
N LYS A 52 8.57 5.30 6.41
CA LYS A 52 8.79 6.73 6.26
C LYS A 52 7.47 7.51 6.26
N GLN A 53 6.50 7.11 5.44
CA GLN A 53 5.19 7.77 5.41
C GLN A 53 4.48 7.70 6.77
N ALA A 54 4.53 6.54 7.43
CA ALA A 54 3.99 6.40 8.78
C ALA A 54 4.73 7.26 9.82
N ALA A 55 6.06 7.38 9.72
CA ALA A 55 6.85 8.23 10.60
C ALA A 55 6.52 9.72 10.41
N GLU A 56 6.24 10.15 9.18
CA GLU A 56 5.79 11.52 8.90
C GLU A 56 4.44 11.80 9.57
N ARG A 57 3.47 10.90 9.46
CA ARG A 57 2.18 11.04 10.14
C ARG A 57 2.31 11.03 11.67
N ARG A 58 3.22 10.22 12.23
CA ARG A 58 3.48 10.23 13.68
C ARG A 58 4.06 11.54 14.19
N LYS A 59 4.80 12.30 13.35
CA LYS A 59 5.29 13.64 13.72
C LYS A 59 4.15 14.67 13.90
N GLU A 60 3.01 14.43 13.27
CA GLU A 60 1.83 15.29 13.37
C GLU A 60 1.05 15.05 14.67
N ILE A 61 1.34 13.98 15.43
CA ILE A 61 0.65 13.67 16.70
C ILE A 61 0.86 14.80 17.69
N MET A 62 -0.27 15.30 18.22
CA MET A 62 -0.29 16.35 19.21
C MET A 62 -0.31 15.75 20.62
N GLN A 63 0.77 15.94 21.38
CA GLN A 63 0.88 15.37 22.73
C GLN A 63 -0.22 15.85 23.66
N GLU A 64 -0.64 17.11 23.55
CA GLU A 64 -1.74 17.66 24.32
C GLU A 64 -3.07 16.95 24.06
N ALA A 65 -3.31 16.51 22.78
CA ALA A 65 -4.52 15.75 22.43
C ALA A 65 -4.44 14.30 22.94
N VAL A 66 -3.26 13.68 22.88
CA VAL A 66 -3.00 12.35 23.46
C VAL A 66 -3.27 12.38 24.97
N ASP A 67 -2.71 13.39 25.68
CA ASP A 67 -2.90 13.55 27.12
C ASP A 67 -4.38 13.80 27.47
N ALA A 68 -5.07 14.67 26.71
CA ALA A 68 -6.49 14.92 26.90
C ALA A 68 -7.34 13.66 26.75
N LEU A 69 -7.03 12.83 25.76
CA LEU A 69 -7.71 11.55 25.54
C LEU A 69 -7.44 10.55 26.65
N ALA A 70 -6.19 10.46 27.13
CA ALA A 70 -5.82 9.61 28.27
C ALA A 70 -6.56 10.02 29.53
N GLN A 71 -6.55 11.32 29.87
CA GLN A 71 -7.24 11.83 31.02
C GLN A 71 -8.77 11.67 30.93
N THR A 72 -9.36 11.72 29.75
CA THR A 72 -10.79 11.40 29.57
C THR A 72 -11.10 9.94 29.91
N LYS A 73 -10.21 9.01 29.54
CA LYS A 73 -10.33 7.58 29.88
C LYS A 73 -10.15 7.38 31.44
N ASP A 74 -9.18 8.08 32.03
CA ASP A 74 -8.93 8.04 33.47
C ASP A 74 -10.15 8.55 34.24
N ALA A 75 -10.77 9.65 33.78
CA ALA A 75 -12.01 10.16 34.38
C ALA A 75 -13.15 9.14 34.32
N LEU A 76 -13.32 8.43 33.19
CA LEU A 76 -14.32 7.38 33.07
C LEU A 76 -14.05 6.23 34.03
N THR A 77 -12.83 5.75 34.11
CA THR A 77 -12.41 4.70 35.05
C THR A 77 -12.61 5.12 36.49
N ALA A 78 -12.23 6.37 36.85
CA ALA A 78 -12.44 6.90 38.21
C ALA A 78 -13.93 6.94 38.58
N LEU A 79 -14.82 7.34 37.65
CA LEU A 79 -16.27 7.28 37.85
C LEU A 79 -16.81 5.85 37.98
N GLU A 80 -16.22 4.88 37.30
CA GLU A 80 -16.58 3.47 37.42
C GLU A 80 -16.23 2.90 38.79
N GLU A 81 -15.12 3.39 39.36
CA GLU A 81 -14.59 3.03 40.69
C GLU A 81 -15.12 3.93 41.81
N GLU A 82 -16.07 4.80 41.52
CA GLU A 82 -16.70 5.76 42.50
C GLU A 82 -15.70 6.77 43.08
N ARG A 83 -14.55 7.00 42.42
CA ARG A 83 -13.53 7.99 42.82
C ARG A 83 -13.84 9.34 42.17
N ILE A 84 -14.80 10.06 42.77
CA ILE A 84 -15.37 11.29 42.20
C ILE A 84 -14.33 12.42 42.06
N ASP A 85 -13.51 12.63 43.07
CA ASP A 85 -12.50 13.71 43.09
C ASP A 85 -11.44 13.48 41.99
N ASP A 86 -10.99 12.23 41.83
CA ASP A 86 -10.03 11.86 40.79
C ASP A 86 -10.63 12.09 39.39
N ALA A 87 -11.92 11.79 39.22
CA ALA A 87 -12.61 12.04 37.95
C ALA A 87 -12.68 13.54 37.63
N LEU A 88 -12.98 14.38 38.61
CA LEU A 88 -13.02 15.83 38.42
C LEU A 88 -11.63 16.40 38.11
N GLU A 89 -10.57 15.91 38.76
CA GLU A 89 -9.19 16.30 38.48
C GLU A 89 -8.81 15.94 37.03
N ALA A 90 -9.07 14.70 36.61
CA ALA A 90 -8.82 14.26 35.26
C ALA A 90 -9.55 15.09 34.18
N LEU A 91 -10.83 15.45 34.44
CA LEU A 91 -11.61 16.33 33.57
C LEU A 91 -11.07 17.77 33.51
N ALA A 92 -10.55 18.28 34.61
CA ALA A 92 -9.91 19.60 34.66
C ALA A 92 -8.63 19.61 33.81
N ILE A 93 -7.79 18.57 33.89
CA ILE A 93 -6.60 18.40 33.08
C ILE A 93 -7.00 18.29 31.62
N THR A 94 -7.98 17.44 31.26
CA THR A 94 -8.50 17.30 29.91
C THR A 94 -8.92 18.66 29.34
N THR A 95 -9.72 19.42 30.08
CA THR A 95 -10.20 20.74 29.64
C THR A 95 -9.04 21.69 29.39
N GLY A 96 -8.06 21.77 30.29
CA GLY A 96 -6.88 22.62 30.13
C GLY A 96 -6.06 22.28 28.90
N LYS A 97 -5.83 20.99 28.63
CA LYS A 97 -5.11 20.53 27.41
C LYS A 97 -5.85 20.91 26.13
N LEU A 98 -7.17 20.71 26.08
CA LEU A 98 -7.99 21.06 24.91
C LEU A 98 -8.01 22.58 24.67
N GLU A 99 -8.08 23.41 25.72
CA GLU A 99 -8.02 24.87 25.59
C GLU A 99 -6.67 25.35 25.05
N ILE A 100 -5.57 24.72 25.43
CA ILE A 100 -4.24 25.04 24.92
C ILE A 100 -4.19 24.77 23.39
N ILE A 101 -4.71 23.62 22.91
CA ILE A 101 -4.74 23.29 21.49
C ILE A 101 -5.55 24.34 20.72
N VAL A 102 -6.78 24.61 21.16
CA VAL A 102 -7.67 25.56 20.48
C VAL A 102 -7.11 26.98 20.49
N ALA A 103 -6.40 27.36 21.56
CA ALA A 103 -5.76 28.69 21.63
C ALA A 103 -4.56 28.84 20.71
N ARG A 104 -3.78 27.77 20.51
CA ARG A 104 -2.61 27.77 19.60
C ARG A 104 -3.02 27.67 18.14
N GLU A 105 -4.01 26.83 17.85
CA GLU A 105 -4.43 26.50 16.48
C GLU A 105 -5.97 26.60 16.37
N PRO A 106 -6.55 27.82 16.36
CA PRO A 106 -8.00 28.00 16.37
C PRO A 106 -8.73 27.45 15.15
N SER A 107 -8.02 27.28 14.02
CA SER A 107 -8.55 26.73 12.76
C SER A 107 -8.45 25.21 12.67
N LEU A 108 -7.75 24.55 13.60
CA LEU A 108 -7.58 23.11 13.56
C LEU A 108 -8.91 22.41 13.89
N ALA A 109 -9.40 21.61 12.93
CA ALA A 109 -10.64 20.87 13.13
C ALA A 109 -10.43 19.52 13.83
N LEU A 110 -9.31 18.86 13.55
CA LEU A 110 -8.95 17.52 14.01
C LEU A 110 -7.54 17.52 14.59
N ALA A 111 -7.39 17.05 15.84
CA ALA A 111 -6.08 16.92 16.49
C ALA A 111 -5.64 15.44 16.47
N PRO A 112 -4.54 15.10 15.77
CA PRO A 112 -4.04 13.73 15.68
C PRO A 112 -3.57 13.21 17.06
N THR A 113 -4.00 11.99 17.41
CA THR A 113 -3.69 11.33 18.68
C THR A 113 -2.96 10.02 18.55
N ASP A 114 -3.15 9.31 17.43
CA ASP A 114 -2.54 8.01 17.19
C ASP A 114 -2.44 7.71 15.70
N VAL A 115 -1.46 6.87 15.31
CA VAL A 115 -1.27 6.37 13.96
C VAL A 115 -1.12 4.86 13.98
N SER A 116 -2.02 4.17 13.31
CA SER A 116 -1.95 2.73 13.08
C SER A 116 -1.73 2.40 11.61
N ILE A 117 -1.12 1.24 11.33
CA ILE A 117 -0.80 0.79 9.98
C ILE A 117 -1.33 -0.62 9.83
N VAL A 118 -2.06 -0.86 8.75
CA VAL A 118 -2.52 -2.19 8.35
C VAL A 118 -2.12 -2.41 6.89
N SER A 119 -1.47 -3.52 6.59
CA SER A 119 -1.13 -3.92 5.23
C SER A 119 -2.06 -5.05 4.79
N HIS A 120 -2.69 -4.85 3.66
CA HIS A 120 -3.44 -5.87 2.92
C HIS A 120 -2.67 -6.15 1.64
N ASP A 121 -2.21 -7.38 1.44
CA ASP A 121 -1.52 -7.77 0.23
C ASP A 121 -2.31 -8.86 -0.50
N LEU A 122 -2.67 -8.57 -1.74
CA LEU A 122 -3.46 -9.48 -2.57
C LEU A 122 -2.53 -10.43 -3.32
N TYR A 123 -2.49 -11.67 -2.89
CA TYR A 123 -1.83 -12.76 -3.59
C TYR A 123 -2.79 -13.43 -4.56
N GLY A 124 -2.77 -13.02 -5.83
CA GLY A 124 -3.67 -13.56 -6.85
C GLY A 124 -3.27 -13.15 -8.26
N THR A 125 -3.70 -13.94 -9.25
CA THR A 125 -3.49 -13.58 -10.65
C THR A 125 -4.51 -12.52 -11.11
N LYS A 126 -4.17 -11.79 -12.17
CA LYS A 126 -5.09 -10.80 -12.78
C LYS A 126 -6.43 -11.43 -13.16
N GLU A 127 -6.43 -12.66 -13.67
CA GLU A 127 -7.63 -13.43 -14.05
C GLU A 127 -8.52 -13.76 -12.83
N ALA A 128 -7.91 -14.10 -11.70
CA ALA A 128 -8.64 -14.34 -10.46
C ALA A 128 -9.33 -13.06 -9.96
N VAL A 129 -8.62 -11.92 -10.01
CA VAL A 129 -9.16 -10.61 -9.64
C VAL A 129 -10.30 -10.20 -10.58
N GLN A 130 -10.12 -10.33 -11.91
CA GLN A 130 -11.17 -10.05 -12.90
C GLN A 130 -12.41 -10.90 -12.65
N THR A 131 -12.22 -12.19 -12.34
CA THR A 131 -13.32 -13.10 -12.01
C THR A 131 -14.06 -12.65 -10.76
N ALA A 132 -13.34 -12.25 -9.71
CA ALA A 132 -13.94 -11.76 -8.47
C ALA A 132 -14.71 -10.44 -8.69
N ILE A 133 -14.17 -9.51 -9.49
CA ILE A 133 -14.86 -8.27 -9.86
C ILE A 133 -16.16 -8.57 -10.63
N ALA A 134 -16.11 -9.50 -11.59
CA ALA A 134 -17.31 -9.91 -12.35
C ALA A 134 -18.37 -10.53 -11.42
N GLN A 135 -17.97 -11.38 -10.48
CA GLN A 135 -18.88 -11.96 -9.48
C GLN A 135 -19.49 -10.89 -8.56
N ALA A 136 -18.69 -9.92 -8.11
CA ALA A 136 -19.20 -8.81 -7.30
C ALA A 136 -20.21 -7.96 -8.07
N ARG A 137 -19.96 -7.69 -9.34
CA ARG A 137 -20.89 -6.97 -10.23
C ARG A 137 -22.21 -7.71 -10.37
N THR A 138 -22.17 -8.99 -10.69
CA THR A 138 -23.39 -9.84 -10.77
C THR A 138 -24.15 -9.85 -9.45
N ALA A 139 -23.45 -9.93 -8.32
CA ALA A 139 -24.09 -9.89 -7.01
C ALA A 139 -24.79 -8.54 -6.74
N ILE A 140 -24.23 -7.41 -7.21
CA ILE A 140 -24.87 -6.10 -7.12
C ILE A 140 -26.12 -6.05 -8.01
N GLU A 141 -26.03 -6.51 -9.25
CA GLU A 141 -27.15 -6.57 -10.21
C GLU A 141 -28.32 -7.41 -9.67
N ASP A 142 -28.01 -8.51 -8.96
CA ASP A 142 -28.99 -9.36 -8.28
C ASP A 142 -29.54 -8.75 -6.96
N GLY A 143 -29.11 -7.55 -6.55
CA GLY A 143 -29.48 -6.94 -5.27
C GLY A 143 -28.81 -7.60 -4.04
N LYS A 144 -27.82 -8.48 -4.23
CA LYS A 144 -27.09 -9.19 -3.17
C LYS A 144 -25.92 -8.36 -2.65
N VAL A 145 -26.17 -7.14 -2.17
CA VAL A 145 -25.15 -6.16 -1.77
C VAL A 145 -24.13 -6.70 -0.77
N GLN A 146 -24.59 -7.51 0.22
CA GLN A 146 -23.69 -8.07 1.23
C GLN A 146 -22.78 -9.19 0.68
N ALA A 147 -23.21 -9.87 -0.40
CA ALA A 147 -22.34 -10.81 -1.10
C ALA A 147 -21.27 -10.09 -1.89
N ALA A 148 -21.64 -9.03 -2.64
CA ALA A 148 -20.69 -8.18 -3.34
C ALA A 148 -19.65 -7.55 -2.38
N ARG A 149 -20.11 -7.01 -1.25
CA ARG A 149 -19.22 -6.42 -0.22
C ARG A 149 -18.16 -7.42 0.26
N ARG A 150 -18.54 -8.68 0.54
CA ARG A 150 -17.58 -9.71 0.97
C ARG A 150 -16.52 -10.02 -0.09
N ILE A 151 -16.88 -9.99 -1.37
CA ILE A 151 -15.94 -10.21 -2.48
C ILE A 151 -15.01 -8.99 -2.58
N LEU A 152 -15.56 -7.77 -2.64
CA LEU A 152 -14.80 -6.54 -2.82
C LEU A 152 -13.85 -6.27 -1.65
N SER A 153 -14.22 -6.59 -0.41
CA SER A 153 -13.33 -6.42 0.75
C SER A 153 -12.07 -7.29 0.71
N GLY A 154 -12.02 -8.30 -0.15
CA GLY A 154 -10.83 -9.13 -0.37
C GLY A 154 -9.96 -8.69 -1.54
N LEU A 155 -10.31 -7.60 -2.24
CA LEU A 155 -9.61 -7.12 -3.42
C LEU A 155 -8.68 -5.92 -3.14
N GLY A 156 -8.44 -5.59 -1.88
CA GLY A 156 -7.45 -4.57 -1.52
C GLY A 156 -6.02 -5.12 -1.62
N SER A 157 -5.11 -4.37 -2.26
CA SER A 157 -3.66 -4.59 -2.21
C SER A 157 -3.02 -3.27 -1.85
N GLU A 158 -2.98 -2.96 -0.54
CA GLU A 158 -2.72 -1.61 -0.05
C GLU A 158 -2.19 -1.59 1.37
N ILE A 159 -1.53 -0.50 1.71
CA ILE A 159 -1.21 -0.14 3.07
C ILE A 159 -2.18 0.96 3.50
N VAL A 160 -2.90 0.73 4.59
CA VAL A 160 -3.80 1.73 5.18
C VAL A 160 -3.13 2.31 6.41
N ILE A 161 -2.80 3.61 6.35
CA ILE A 161 -2.28 4.39 7.47
C ILE A 161 -3.46 5.16 8.07
N THR A 162 -3.98 4.68 9.20
CA THR A 162 -5.12 5.29 9.89
C THR A 162 -4.63 6.24 10.97
N VAL A 163 -5.01 7.52 10.86
CA VAL A 163 -4.79 8.53 11.89
C VAL A 163 -6.06 8.66 12.72
N THR A 164 -5.94 8.46 14.03
CA THR A 164 -7.01 8.71 14.99
C THR A 164 -6.96 10.17 15.43
N ASN A 165 -8.07 10.89 15.27
CA ASN A 165 -8.15 12.30 15.51
C ASN A 165 -9.22 12.63 16.58
N LEU A 166 -8.92 13.62 17.40
CA LEU A 166 -9.84 14.21 18.35
C LEU A 166 -10.54 15.42 17.69
N PRO A 167 -11.91 15.42 17.56
CA PRO A 167 -12.63 16.50 16.88
C PRO A 167 -12.75 17.73 17.75
N LEU A 168 -11.96 18.78 17.49
CA LEU A 168 -11.87 19.98 18.33
C LEU A 168 -13.13 20.85 18.32
N ALA A 169 -13.97 20.74 17.30
CA ALA A 169 -15.22 21.47 17.25
C ALA A 169 -16.26 21.03 18.29
N THR A 170 -16.23 19.75 18.70
CA THR A 170 -17.28 19.14 19.54
C THR A 170 -16.75 18.59 20.85
N TYR A 171 -15.58 18.00 20.86
CA TYR A 171 -15.03 17.29 22.01
C TYR A 171 -14.83 18.18 23.24
N PRO A 172 -14.26 19.41 23.17
CA PRO A 172 -14.09 20.29 24.33
C PRO A 172 -15.41 20.62 25.03
N ASN A 173 -16.46 20.89 24.26
CA ASN A 173 -17.77 21.18 24.77
C ASN A 173 -18.44 19.95 25.41
N ALA A 174 -18.25 18.77 24.81
CA ALA A 174 -18.74 17.52 25.40
C ALA A 174 -18.09 17.26 26.74
N ILE A 175 -16.78 17.46 26.91
CA ILE A 175 -16.06 17.29 28.18
C ILE A 175 -16.55 18.30 29.24
N LYS A 176 -16.64 19.59 28.89
CA LYS A 176 -17.12 20.63 29.81
C LYS A 176 -18.53 20.35 30.35
N ALA A 177 -19.38 19.68 29.57
CA ALA A 177 -20.74 19.33 29.99
C ALA A 177 -20.81 18.19 31.03
N ILE A 178 -19.70 17.48 31.30
CA ILE A 178 -19.66 16.33 32.20
C ILE A 178 -19.62 16.79 33.70
N THR A 179 -18.79 17.78 34.00
CA THR A 179 -18.60 18.26 35.40
C THR A 179 -19.92 18.62 36.10
N PRO A 180 -20.85 19.40 35.50
CA PRO A 180 -22.14 19.69 36.14
C PRO A 180 -23.01 18.45 36.43
N LEU A 181 -22.84 17.36 35.66
CA LEU A 181 -23.55 16.10 35.91
C LEU A 181 -23.00 15.40 37.16
N ILE A 182 -21.67 15.43 37.32
CA ILE A 182 -21.02 14.87 38.51
C ILE A 182 -21.45 15.66 39.75
N ASP A 183 -21.39 16.98 39.70
CA ASP A 183 -21.79 17.87 40.81
C ASP A 183 -23.25 17.67 41.20
N ALA A 184 -24.13 17.35 40.25
CA ALA A 184 -25.54 17.03 40.49
C ALA A 184 -25.77 15.58 40.95
N GLY A 185 -24.73 14.77 41.18
CA GLY A 185 -24.82 13.36 41.55
C GLY A 185 -25.33 12.43 40.46
N LYS A 186 -25.40 12.91 39.21
CA LYS A 186 -25.89 12.15 38.05
C LYS A 186 -24.78 11.27 37.42
N ILE A 187 -24.12 10.45 38.23
CA ILE A 187 -22.94 9.69 37.85
C ILE A 187 -23.18 8.77 36.65
N LYS A 188 -24.33 8.09 36.56
CA LYS A 188 -24.69 7.27 35.42
C LYS A 188 -24.73 8.06 34.10
N GLU A 189 -25.30 9.27 34.13
CA GLU A 189 -25.38 10.13 32.94
C GLU A 189 -23.98 10.66 32.58
N ALA A 190 -23.17 11.05 33.56
CA ALA A 190 -21.79 11.47 33.37
C ALA A 190 -20.95 10.38 32.67
N LYS A 191 -21.00 9.13 33.14
CA LYS A 191 -20.33 7.99 32.50
C LYS A 191 -20.80 7.77 31.06
N SER A 192 -22.11 7.79 30.82
CA SER A 192 -22.68 7.63 29.48
C SER A 192 -22.20 8.75 28.52
N ARG A 193 -22.13 10.00 29.00
CA ARG A 193 -21.63 11.15 28.21
C ARG A 193 -20.13 11.05 27.91
N LEU A 194 -19.32 10.62 28.89
CA LEU A 194 -17.89 10.39 28.69
C LEU A 194 -17.66 9.29 27.65
N GLN A 195 -18.37 8.18 27.74
CA GLN A 195 -18.29 7.10 26.76
C GLN A 195 -18.73 7.59 25.36
N ALA A 196 -19.80 8.40 25.29
CA ALA A 196 -20.22 9.01 24.02
C ALA A 196 -19.13 9.93 23.44
N ALA A 197 -18.46 10.76 24.27
CA ALA A 197 -17.38 11.60 23.83
C ALA A 197 -16.20 10.78 23.27
N LEU A 198 -15.78 9.72 23.97
CA LEU A 198 -14.73 8.79 23.49
C LEU A 198 -15.07 8.10 22.18
N ASN A 199 -16.35 7.90 21.87
CA ASN A 199 -16.83 7.31 20.62
C ASN A 199 -16.94 8.33 19.47
N THR A 200 -16.60 9.60 19.68
CA THR A 200 -16.63 10.63 18.63
C THR A 200 -15.30 10.82 17.91
N LEU A 201 -14.28 10.03 18.23
CA LEU A 201 -12.98 10.10 17.55
C LEU A 201 -13.16 9.86 16.05
N VAL A 202 -12.43 10.62 15.23
CA VAL A 202 -12.48 10.58 13.78
C VAL A 202 -11.27 9.80 13.26
N LEU A 203 -11.53 8.77 12.46
CA LEU A 203 -10.48 8.02 11.76
C LEU A 203 -10.32 8.63 10.38
N THR A 204 -9.08 8.91 10.01
CA THR A 204 -8.71 9.35 8.66
C THR A 204 -7.75 8.34 8.07
N ASP A 205 -8.16 7.69 6.99
CA ASP A 205 -7.35 6.69 6.31
C ASP A 205 -6.57 7.32 5.14
N HIS A 206 -5.29 6.99 5.08
CA HIS A 206 -4.42 7.26 3.94
C HIS A 206 -4.07 5.92 3.30
N VAL A 207 -4.59 5.69 2.11
CA VAL A 207 -4.41 4.44 1.37
C VAL A 207 -3.22 4.56 0.44
N VAL A 208 -2.25 3.66 0.58
CA VAL A 208 -1.07 3.56 -0.28
C VAL A 208 -1.14 2.26 -1.07
N PRO A 209 -1.49 2.27 -2.36
CA PRO A 209 -1.61 1.06 -3.16
C PRO A 209 -0.28 0.35 -3.34
N LEU A 210 -0.17 -0.89 -2.88
CA LEU A 210 1.04 -1.70 -3.01
C LEU A 210 1.49 -1.90 -4.48
N PRO A 211 0.59 -2.15 -5.45
CA PRO A 211 1.03 -2.32 -6.84
C PRO A 211 1.66 -1.03 -7.42
N VAL A 212 1.17 0.16 -7.05
CA VAL A 212 1.75 1.44 -7.50
C VAL A 212 3.13 1.64 -6.87
N LEU A 213 3.24 1.43 -5.55
CA LEU A 213 4.49 1.55 -4.81
C LEU A 213 5.57 0.57 -5.32
N ARG A 214 5.17 -0.69 -5.59
CA ARG A 214 6.06 -1.69 -6.21
C ARG A 214 6.49 -1.28 -7.60
N SER A 215 5.60 -0.73 -8.41
CA SER A 215 5.93 -0.25 -9.77
C SER A 215 7.00 0.82 -9.73
N GLU A 216 6.93 1.75 -8.79
CA GLU A 216 7.91 2.82 -8.62
C GLU A 216 9.28 2.26 -8.24
N ALA A 217 9.35 1.41 -7.21
CA ALA A 217 10.59 0.79 -6.77
C ALA A 217 11.23 -0.11 -7.85
N LEU A 218 10.42 -0.85 -8.61
CA LEU A 218 10.88 -1.65 -9.76
C LEU A 218 11.42 -0.78 -10.90
N LEU A 219 10.77 0.35 -11.16
CA LEU A 219 11.20 1.30 -12.18
C LEU A 219 12.55 1.94 -11.82
N GLU A 220 12.80 2.26 -10.57
CA GLU A 220 14.09 2.76 -10.09
C GLU A 220 15.22 1.74 -10.30
N ARG A 221 14.94 0.46 -10.01
CA ARG A 221 15.91 -0.61 -10.25
C ARG A 221 16.17 -0.84 -11.74
N ALA A 222 15.10 -0.80 -12.55
CA ALA A 222 15.23 -0.91 -14.00
C ALA A 222 16.07 0.24 -14.59
N GLU A 223 15.88 1.48 -14.10
CA GLU A 223 16.67 2.63 -14.51
C GLU A 223 18.15 2.47 -14.13
N ALA A 224 18.45 2.05 -12.90
CA ALA A 224 19.83 1.84 -12.46
C ALA A 224 20.55 0.80 -13.33
N LEU A 225 19.88 -0.29 -13.74
CA LEU A 225 20.40 -1.25 -14.70
C LEU A 225 20.56 -0.63 -16.09
N ALA A 226 19.56 0.13 -16.58
CA ALA A 226 19.56 0.73 -17.89
C ALA A 226 20.65 1.80 -18.09
N GLU A 227 21.10 2.47 -17.04
CA GLU A 227 22.20 3.45 -17.09
C GLU A 227 23.56 2.79 -17.39
N ASN A 228 23.75 1.51 -17.06
CA ASN A 228 24.94 0.74 -17.44
C ASN A 228 24.82 0.33 -18.91
N THR A 229 25.58 0.97 -19.82
CA THR A 229 25.59 0.64 -21.25
C THR A 229 26.36 -0.64 -21.59
N ASP A 230 27.19 -1.13 -20.66
CA ASP A 230 28.01 -2.34 -20.83
C ASP A 230 27.39 -3.54 -20.07
N ARG A 231 26.06 -3.60 -20.05
CA ARG A 231 25.33 -4.69 -19.38
C ARG A 231 25.67 -6.05 -19.95
N THR A 232 25.83 -7.01 -19.05
CA THR A 232 25.90 -8.44 -19.38
C THR A 232 24.53 -8.97 -19.83
N ASP A 233 24.50 -10.14 -20.46
CA ASP A 233 23.23 -10.81 -20.82
C ASP A 233 22.35 -11.05 -19.59
N ALA A 234 22.93 -11.39 -18.43
CA ALA A 234 22.20 -11.57 -17.18
C ALA A 234 21.57 -10.26 -16.69
N GLU A 235 22.29 -9.12 -16.77
CA GLU A 235 21.76 -7.81 -16.40
C GLU A 235 20.68 -7.32 -17.37
N ASN A 236 20.77 -7.70 -18.66
CA ASN A 236 19.72 -7.43 -19.65
C ASN A 236 18.45 -8.24 -19.34
N GLU A 237 18.59 -9.50 -18.96
CA GLU A 237 17.48 -10.35 -18.49
C GLU A 237 16.85 -9.79 -17.23
N GLU A 238 17.66 -9.38 -16.25
CA GLU A 238 17.18 -8.75 -15.01
C GLU A 238 16.41 -7.44 -15.29
N LEU A 239 16.93 -6.58 -16.19
CA LEU A 239 16.23 -5.37 -16.63
C LEU A 239 14.88 -5.68 -17.26
N SER A 240 14.84 -6.68 -18.16
CA SER A 240 13.60 -7.14 -18.80
C SER A 240 12.58 -7.62 -17.75
N ASN A 241 13.02 -8.41 -16.77
CA ASN A 241 12.17 -8.91 -15.70
C ASN A 241 11.62 -7.78 -14.84
N HIS A 242 12.43 -6.76 -14.49
CA HIS A 242 11.96 -5.59 -13.77
C HIS A 242 10.90 -4.80 -14.56
N LEU A 243 11.13 -4.54 -15.83
CA LEU A 243 10.16 -3.81 -16.68
C LEU A 243 8.86 -4.60 -16.88
N GLU A 244 8.92 -5.93 -16.99
CA GLU A 244 7.72 -6.77 -17.04
C GLU A 244 6.99 -6.80 -15.69
N ALA A 245 7.73 -6.81 -14.57
CA ALA A 245 7.16 -6.69 -13.23
C ALA A 245 6.45 -5.33 -13.06
N VAL A 246 7.04 -4.22 -13.53
CA VAL A 246 6.38 -2.89 -13.56
C VAL A 246 5.05 -2.98 -14.30
N ARG A 247 5.03 -3.60 -15.49
CA ARG A 247 3.79 -3.78 -16.26
C ARG A 247 2.73 -4.50 -15.45
N ASN A 248 3.07 -5.64 -14.88
CA ASN A 248 2.14 -6.47 -14.12
C ASN A 248 1.57 -5.74 -12.90
N GLN A 249 2.39 -4.95 -12.20
CA GLN A 249 1.96 -4.16 -11.06
C GLN A 249 1.04 -3.00 -11.49
N LEU A 250 1.36 -2.28 -12.56
CA LEU A 250 0.50 -1.20 -13.10
C LEU A 250 -0.85 -1.74 -13.58
N GLU A 251 -0.87 -2.87 -14.30
CA GLU A 251 -2.10 -3.51 -14.73
C GLU A 251 -2.94 -4.01 -13.54
N MET A 252 -2.30 -4.51 -12.48
CA MET A 252 -2.99 -4.89 -11.24
C MET A 252 -3.58 -3.66 -10.54
N ALA A 253 -2.82 -2.56 -10.42
CA ALA A 253 -3.31 -1.32 -9.84
C ALA A 253 -4.53 -0.77 -10.59
N GLN A 254 -4.45 -0.77 -11.93
CA GLN A 254 -5.57 -0.38 -12.80
C GLN A 254 -6.79 -1.27 -12.60
N LEU A 255 -6.60 -2.58 -12.53
CA LEU A 255 -7.68 -3.55 -12.35
C LEU A 255 -8.38 -3.40 -11.00
N LEU A 256 -7.62 -3.08 -9.94
CA LEU A 256 -8.13 -2.82 -8.60
C LEU A 256 -8.77 -1.42 -8.45
N GLY A 257 -8.60 -0.54 -9.43
CA GLY A 257 -9.24 0.77 -9.48
C GLY A 257 -8.55 1.85 -8.63
N TYR A 258 -7.24 1.76 -8.43
CA TYR A 258 -6.48 2.81 -7.76
C TYR A 258 -6.16 3.96 -8.72
N GLY A 259 -6.49 5.20 -8.31
CA GLY A 259 -6.22 6.42 -9.11
C GLY A 259 -7.03 6.55 -10.40
N ASP A 260 -6.61 7.48 -11.26
CA ASP A 260 -7.30 7.76 -12.52
C ASP A 260 -6.93 6.73 -13.59
N MET A 261 -7.95 6.16 -14.24
CA MET A 261 -7.81 5.13 -15.28
C MET A 261 -7.05 5.62 -16.53
N ASP A 262 -7.14 6.90 -16.86
CA ASP A 262 -6.50 7.48 -18.04
C ASP A 262 -4.96 7.55 -17.89
N GLU A 263 -4.47 7.70 -16.65
CA GLU A 263 -3.02 7.74 -16.36
C GLU A 263 -2.33 6.40 -16.69
N TYR A 264 -2.99 5.27 -16.47
CA TYR A 264 -2.42 3.94 -16.76
C TYR A 264 -2.13 3.71 -18.23
N GLY A 265 -3.00 4.23 -19.13
CA GLY A 265 -2.76 4.16 -20.56
C GLY A 265 -1.46 4.86 -20.96
N THR A 266 -1.18 6.02 -20.38
CA THR A 266 0.04 6.80 -20.58
C THR A 266 1.25 6.06 -20.03
N LEU A 267 1.19 5.55 -18.80
CA LEU A 267 2.28 4.81 -18.15
C LEU A 267 2.66 3.54 -18.90
N LEU A 268 1.67 2.74 -19.31
CA LEU A 268 1.91 1.52 -20.07
C LEU A 268 2.47 1.78 -21.49
N ALA A 269 2.13 2.92 -22.10
CA ALA A 269 2.73 3.33 -23.38
C ALA A 269 4.19 3.75 -23.19
N GLN A 270 4.50 4.54 -22.16
CA GLN A 270 5.87 4.94 -21.83
C GLN A 270 6.75 3.74 -21.45
N LEU A 271 6.20 2.78 -20.71
CA LEU A 271 6.90 1.54 -20.37
C LEU A 271 7.32 0.75 -21.62
N ARG A 272 6.44 0.64 -22.63
CA ARG A 272 6.78 0.02 -23.92
C ARG A 272 7.88 0.77 -24.66
N GLU A 273 7.88 2.11 -24.59
CA GLU A 273 8.97 2.91 -25.16
C GLU A 273 10.32 2.61 -24.46
N ILE A 274 10.32 2.51 -23.12
CA ILE A 274 11.52 2.14 -22.35
C ILE A 274 11.99 0.74 -22.76
N GLN A 275 11.11 -0.26 -22.78
CA GLN A 275 11.45 -1.62 -23.20
C GLN A 275 12.10 -1.64 -24.57
N SER A 276 11.48 -1.02 -25.59
CA SER A 276 12.03 -0.95 -26.93
C SER A 276 13.40 -0.24 -27.03
N LYS A 277 13.63 0.77 -26.15
CA LYS A 277 14.92 1.49 -26.14
C LYS A 277 16.03 0.73 -25.42
N THR A 278 15.68 -0.13 -24.49
CA THR A 278 16.66 -0.89 -23.68
C THR A 278 16.98 -2.28 -24.23
N GLU A 279 16.16 -2.82 -25.16
CA GLU A 279 16.35 -4.13 -25.79
C GLU A 279 17.73 -4.29 -26.47
N ASP A 280 18.25 -3.24 -27.13
CA ASP A 280 19.53 -3.26 -27.83
C ASP A 280 20.72 -2.76 -26.98
N GLY A 281 20.64 -2.81 -25.64
CA GLY A 281 21.69 -2.35 -24.75
C GLY A 281 21.79 -0.84 -24.61
N GLN A 282 20.84 -0.06 -25.13
CA GLN A 282 20.79 1.39 -24.99
C GLN A 282 20.32 1.81 -23.59
N SER A 283 20.70 3.00 -23.14
CA SER A 283 20.43 3.44 -21.76
C SER A 283 18.98 3.84 -21.47
N GLY A 284 18.16 4.09 -22.47
CA GLY A 284 16.79 4.57 -22.27
C GLY A 284 16.67 5.90 -21.48
N LYS A 285 17.78 6.62 -21.27
CA LYS A 285 17.83 7.86 -20.49
C LYS A 285 16.84 8.91 -21.03
N GLY A 286 16.11 9.57 -20.12
CA GLY A 286 15.08 10.57 -20.44
C GLY A 286 13.67 9.96 -20.63
N PHE A 287 13.55 8.66 -20.96
CA PHE A 287 12.25 7.98 -20.97
C PHE A 287 11.81 7.59 -19.54
N PHE A 288 12.76 7.21 -18.70
CA PHE A 288 12.52 6.97 -17.27
C PHE A 288 12.06 8.24 -16.56
N ASP A 289 12.69 9.40 -16.79
CA ASP A 289 12.28 10.68 -16.21
C ASP A 289 10.82 11.03 -16.59
N LYS A 290 10.44 10.80 -17.85
CA LYS A 290 9.09 11.03 -18.34
C LYS A 290 8.09 10.12 -17.63
N MET A 291 8.42 8.85 -17.45
CA MET A 291 7.57 7.88 -16.76
C MET A 291 7.43 8.22 -15.27
N LYS A 292 8.51 8.61 -14.58
CA LYS A 292 8.48 9.07 -13.19
C LYS A 292 7.55 10.28 -13.00
N SER A 293 7.60 11.25 -13.95
CA SER A 293 6.69 12.39 -13.93
C SER A 293 5.21 11.97 -14.09
N SER A 294 4.93 10.92 -14.89
CA SER A 294 3.58 10.38 -15.01
C SER A 294 3.16 9.58 -13.78
N MET A 295 4.10 8.86 -13.13
CA MET A 295 3.84 8.21 -11.83
C MET A 295 3.46 9.23 -10.75
N SER A 296 4.14 10.39 -10.71
CA SER A 296 3.77 11.45 -9.75
C SER A 296 2.33 11.94 -9.94
N LYS A 297 1.85 12.06 -11.18
CA LYS A 297 0.44 12.41 -11.45
C LYS A 297 -0.53 11.32 -11.00
N LEU A 298 -0.17 10.05 -11.20
CA LEU A 298 -0.97 8.94 -10.69
C LEU A 298 -1.10 9.02 -9.16
N TRP A 299 0.01 9.31 -8.45
CA TRP A 299 -0.03 9.53 -7.00
C TRP A 299 -0.93 10.71 -6.60
N GLU A 300 -0.86 11.83 -7.31
CA GLU A 300 -1.76 12.97 -7.08
C GLU A 300 -3.23 12.56 -7.24
N SER A 301 -3.57 11.74 -8.24
CA SER A 301 -4.93 11.26 -8.45
C SER A 301 -5.41 10.26 -7.39
N ILE A 302 -4.50 9.51 -6.76
CA ILE A 302 -4.82 8.58 -5.67
C ILE A 302 -5.15 9.32 -4.38
N PHE A 303 -4.47 10.46 -4.14
CA PHE A 303 -4.63 11.23 -2.91
C PHE A 303 -5.61 12.42 -3.03
N SER A 304 -6.21 12.64 -4.21
CA SER A 304 -7.23 13.68 -4.44
C SER A 304 -8.62 13.23 -3.98
#